data_d3cbd3e50d2ceec59bdfb2030d1a4532
#
_entry.id   d3cbd3e50d2ceec59bdfb2030d1a4532
#
_cell.length_a   1.000
_cell.length_b   1.000
_cell.length_c   1.000
_cell.angle_alpha   90.00
_cell.angle_beta   90.00
_cell.angle_gamma   90.00
#
_symmetry.space_group_name_H-M   'P 1'
#
loop_
_entity.id
_entity.type
_entity.pdbx_description
1 polymer ?
#
loop_
_entity_poly.entity_id
_entity_poly.type
_entity_poly.pdbx_seq_one_letter_code
_entity_poly.pdbx_strand_id
1 'polypeptide(L)'
;MPTVLCIGHAVQDFVFYVPSLPDRGEKYRATRFESVGGGPAATAAVAIARLGGRAVLAARVGDDAAAEMIRSELLAHGVDCGSLRRCPGRSSSVSAVIVDARGERMIVNHLDPALPADPSWLPRAESVGAAAVLVDTRWPEGALAALQAARNAGLPAVLDADRPIPADGELLRAATHVAFSADALADYTGVSDPARGLERAASGLTGWCGVTVGRDGVLAQAGGELRHYPGFEVPVVDTLGAGDVWHGAFALALAEGRGEAQAVRYASAAAALKVQRKGGRSGAPMRAELDSFLAAHCVA
;
A
#
# COMPACT_ATOMS: atom_id res chain seq x y z
N MET A 1 11.05 -18.58 -3.32
CA MET A 1 10.76 -17.13 -3.17
C MET A 1 9.31 -16.94 -3.57
N PRO A 2 8.40 -16.59 -2.64
CA PRO A 2 6.99 -16.43 -2.96
C PRO A 2 6.77 -15.23 -3.87
N THR A 3 5.76 -15.34 -4.73
CA THR A 3 5.34 -14.27 -5.63
C THR A 3 4.07 -13.63 -5.08
N VAL A 4 4.01 -12.30 -5.07
CA VAL A 4 2.80 -11.54 -4.79
C VAL A 4 2.42 -10.74 -6.03
N LEU A 5 1.18 -10.87 -6.48
CA LEU A 5 0.61 -10.06 -7.56
C LEU A 5 -0.02 -8.81 -6.94
N CYS A 6 0.56 -7.65 -7.22
CA CYS A 6 0.06 -6.34 -6.78
C CYS A 6 -0.74 -5.69 -7.90
N ILE A 7 -1.96 -5.22 -7.62
CA ILE A 7 -2.81 -4.55 -8.60
C ILE A 7 -3.27 -3.21 -8.05
N GLY A 8 -3.10 -2.13 -8.80
CA GLY A 8 -3.58 -0.82 -8.37
C GLY A 8 -2.80 0.35 -8.93
N HIS A 9 -2.50 1.30 -8.06
CA HIS A 9 -1.98 2.61 -8.44
C HIS A 9 -0.46 2.68 -8.43
N ALA A 10 0.08 3.28 -9.48
CA ALA A 10 1.46 3.73 -9.58
C ALA A 10 1.45 5.22 -9.96
N VAL A 11 2.21 6.03 -9.25
CA VAL A 11 2.27 7.49 -9.43
C VAL A 11 3.70 7.98 -9.39
N GLN A 12 3.97 9.08 -10.10
CA GLN A 12 5.22 9.83 -9.99
C GLN A 12 4.98 11.05 -9.09
N ASP A 13 5.66 11.09 -7.93
CA ASP A 13 5.58 12.18 -6.99
C ASP A 13 6.74 13.17 -7.22
N PHE A 14 6.42 14.44 -7.39
CA PHE A 14 7.35 15.56 -7.46
C PHE A 14 7.31 16.29 -6.12
N VAL A 15 8.33 16.08 -5.29
CA VAL A 15 8.40 16.57 -3.91
C VAL A 15 9.21 17.87 -3.84
N PHE A 16 8.55 18.93 -3.40
CA PHE A 16 9.13 20.26 -3.22
C PHE A 16 9.23 20.59 -1.73
N TYR A 17 10.44 20.82 -1.25
CA TYR A 17 10.67 21.22 0.14
C TYR A 17 10.70 22.74 0.24
N VAL A 18 9.85 23.30 1.10
CA VAL A 18 9.68 24.74 1.29
C VAL A 18 9.85 25.12 2.77
N PRO A 19 10.19 26.38 3.12
CA PRO A 19 10.25 26.82 4.51
C PRO A 19 8.90 26.73 5.24
N SER A 20 7.81 27.06 4.53
CA SER A 20 6.41 26.97 5.00
C SER A 20 5.50 26.59 3.85
N LEU A 21 4.36 25.93 4.15
CA LEU A 21 3.36 25.61 3.13
C LEU A 21 2.82 26.88 2.47
N PRO A 22 2.52 26.85 1.15
CA PRO A 22 1.85 27.93 0.44
C PRO A 22 0.50 28.27 1.09
N ASP A 23 0.27 29.55 1.39
CA ASP A 23 -0.98 30.10 1.93
C ASP A 23 -1.65 31.13 1.01
N ARG A 24 -0.96 31.53 -0.08
CA ARG A 24 -1.40 32.52 -1.05
C ARG A 24 -1.10 32.11 -2.48
N GLY A 25 -1.72 32.77 -3.44
CA GLY A 25 -1.44 32.62 -4.85
C GLY A 25 -0.24 33.45 -5.30
N GLU A 26 0.99 33.03 -4.93
CA GLU A 26 2.23 33.70 -5.30
C GLU A 26 3.32 32.69 -5.72
N LYS A 27 4.50 33.18 -6.07
CA LYS A 27 5.64 32.34 -6.45
C LYS A 27 6.41 31.91 -5.19
N TYR A 28 6.41 30.60 -4.91
CA TYR A 28 7.22 29.97 -3.88
C TYR A 28 8.49 29.37 -4.48
N ARG A 29 9.59 29.43 -3.76
CA ARG A 29 10.86 28.81 -4.16
C ARG A 29 11.16 27.66 -3.22
N ALA A 30 11.22 26.45 -3.79
CA ALA A 30 11.66 25.29 -3.05
C ALA A 30 13.17 25.36 -2.73
N THR A 31 13.54 24.88 -1.55
CA THR A 31 14.94 24.74 -1.11
C THR A 31 15.56 23.42 -1.58
N ARG A 32 14.74 22.41 -1.85
CA ARG A 32 15.11 21.10 -2.37
C ARG A 32 13.96 20.53 -3.22
N PHE A 33 14.33 19.72 -4.20
CA PHE A 33 13.40 19.00 -5.07
C PHE A 33 13.80 17.52 -5.12
N GLU A 34 12.83 16.63 -5.10
CA GLU A 34 12.99 15.19 -5.33
C GLU A 34 11.91 14.70 -6.28
N SER A 35 12.26 13.71 -7.10
CA SER A 35 11.33 12.98 -7.96
C SER A 35 11.37 11.54 -7.51
N VAL A 36 10.26 11.05 -6.94
CA VAL A 36 10.17 9.73 -6.31
C VAL A 36 8.90 9.01 -6.77
N GLY A 37 8.97 7.71 -6.84
CA GLY A 37 7.78 6.94 -7.14
C GLY A 37 6.89 6.77 -5.90
N GLY A 38 5.59 6.76 -6.15
CA GLY A 38 4.52 6.56 -5.17
C GLY A 38 3.44 5.62 -5.70
N GLY A 39 2.29 5.68 -5.04
CA GLY A 39 1.14 4.82 -5.28
C GLY A 39 1.14 3.58 -4.37
N PRO A 40 -0.04 3.25 -3.77
CA PRO A 40 -0.10 2.20 -2.75
C PRO A 40 0.38 0.85 -3.27
N ALA A 41 -0.20 0.32 -4.35
CA ALA A 41 0.21 -0.96 -4.92
C ALA A 41 1.67 -0.97 -5.39
N ALA A 42 2.16 0.13 -5.98
CA ALA A 42 3.54 0.24 -6.44
C ALA A 42 4.54 0.30 -5.27
N THR A 43 4.22 1.01 -4.19
CA THR A 43 5.03 1.08 -2.97
C THR A 43 5.05 -0.28 -2.26
N ALA A 44 3.91 -0.95 -2.16
CA ALA A 44 3.83 -2.30 -1.61
C ALA A 44 4.66 -3.30 -2.43
N ALA A 45 4.63 -3.21 -3.77
CA ALA A 45 5.46 -4.05 -4.65
C ALA A 45 6.97 -3.86 -4.41
N VAL A 46 7.41 -2.61 -4.22
CA VAL A 46 8.82 -2.31 -3.86
C VAL A 46 9.16 -2.91 -2.50
N ALA A 47 8.28 -2.77 -1.50
CA ALA A 47 8.50 -3.37 -0.19
C ALA A 47 8.64 -4.90 -0.27
N ILE A 48 7.77 -5.57 -1.02
CA ILE A 48 7.83 -7.02 -1.26
C ILE A 48 9.18 -7.42 -1.88
N ALA A 49 9.62 -6.71 -2.93
CA ALA A 49 10.89 -7.01 -3.61
C ALA A 49 12.09 -6.83 -2.66
N ARG A 50 12.13 -5.74 -1.89
CA ARG A 50 13.20 -5.47 -0.90
C ARG A 50 13.21 -6.50 0.23
N LEU A 51 12.03 -7.01 0.60
CA LEU A 51 11.88 -8.08 1.59
C LEU A 51 12.14 -9.49 1.01
N GLY A 52 12.64 -9.59 -0.22
CA GLY A 52 13.05 -10.85 -0.82
C GLY A 52 11.92 -11.68 -1.42
N GLY A 53 10.72 -11.11 -1.60
CA GLY A 53 9.64 -11.69 -2.40
C GLY A 53 9.81 -11.33 -3.90
N ARG A 54 9.11 -12.05 -4.79
CA ARG A 54 8.92 -11.61 -6.17
C ARG A 54 7.63 -10.78 -6.26
N ALA A 55 7.76 -9.50 -6.59
CA ALA A 55 6.62 -8.62 -6.80
C ALA A 55 6.32 -8.51 -8.29
N VAL A 56 5.08 -8.80 -8.69
CA VAL A 56 4.55 -8.54 -10.05
C VAL A 56 3.55 -7.40 -9.92
N LEU A 57 3.77 -6.29 -10.60
CA LEU A 57 2.86 -5.15 -10.56
C LEU A 57 2.02 -5.07 -11.83
N ALA A 58 0.70 -5.12 -11.67
CA ALA A 58 -0.27 -4.79 -12.70
C ALA A 58 -0.90 -3.42 -12.39
N ALA A 59 -0.58 -2.43 -13.19
CA ALA A 59 -1.07 -1.07 -13.04
C ALA A 59 -1.27 -0.42 -14.40
N ARG A 60 -2.00 0.69 -14.43
CA ARG A 60 -2.24 1.49 -15.64
C ARG A 60 -1.41 2.76 -15.55
N VAL A 61 -0.70 3.06 -16.61
CA VAL A 61 0.06 4.31 -16.80
C VAL A 61 -0.29 4.92 -18.15
N GLY A 62 -0.04 6.20 -18.30
CA GLY A 62 -0.21 6.89 -19.57
C GLY A 62 0.84 6.52 -20.60
N ASP A 63 0.83 7.25 -21.72
CA ASP A 63 1.84 7.15 -22.77
C ASP A 63 2.73 8.41 -22.76
N ASP A 64 3.37 8.65 -21.62
CA ASP A 64 4.09 9.87 -21.31
C ASP A 64 5.44 9.63 -20.60
N ALA A 65 6.18 10.70 -20.35
CA ALA A 65 7.47 10.64 -19.65
C ALA A 65 7.33 10.15 -18.21
N ALA A 66 6.22 10.43 -17.53
CA ALA A 66 5.99 9.95 -16.17
C ALA A 66 5.85 8.42 -16.12
N ALA A 67 5.26 7.79 -17.16
CA ALA A 67 5.22 6.33 -17.29
C ALA A 67 6.62 5.71 -17.31
N GLU A 68 7.56 6.33 -18.03
CA GLU A 68 8.95 5.85 -18.07
C GLU A 68 9.66 6.03 -16.72
N MET A 69 9.42 7.15 -16.03
CA MET A 69 9.98 7.38 -14.69
C MET A 69 9.48 6.33 -13.71
N ILE A 70 8.17 6.09 -13.66
CA ILE A 70 7.52 5.07 -12.83
C ILE A 70 8.11 3.68 -13.12
N ARG A 71 8.17 3.29 -14.39
CA ARG A 71 8.67 1.98 -14.82
C ARG A 71 10.13 1.78 -14.46
N SER A 72 10.97 2.77 -14.77
CA SER A 72 12.42 2.69 -14.54
C SER A 72 12.76 2.54 -13.07
N GLU A 73 12.09 3.30 -12.19
CA GLU A 73 12.30 3.21 -10.75
C GLU A 73 11.83 1.86 -10.19
N LEU A 74 10.66 1.37 -10.61
CA LEU A 74 10.16 0.06 -10.19
C LEU A 74 11.11 -1.08 -10.58
N LEU A 75 11.62 -1.05 -11.81
CA LEU A 75 12.63 -2.02 -12.29
C LEU A 75 13.93 -1.94 -11.47
N ALA A 76 14.38 -0.73 -11.12
CA ALA A 76 15.57 -0.53 -10.28
C ALA A 76 15.40 -1.14 -8.88
N HIS A 77 14.17 -1.24 -8.39
CA HIS A 77 13.82 -1.92 -7.14
C HIS A 77 13.53 -3.42 -7.29
N GLY A 78 13.66 -3.98 -8.50
CA GLY A 78 13.45 -5.41 -8.75
C GLY A 78 11.97 -5.82 -8.88
N VAL A 79 11.06 -4.88 -9.11
CA VAL A 79 9.65 -5.17 -9.37
C VAL A 79 9.47 -5.63 -10.82
N ASP A 80 8.74 -6.73 -11.01
CA ASP A 80 8.35 -7.20 -12.34
C ASP A 80 7.24 -6.30 -12.91
N CYS A 81 7.58 -5.50 -13.93
CA CYS A 81 6.72 -4.55 -14.62
C CYS A 81 6.13 -5.10 -15.93
N GLY A 82 6.17 -6.42 -16.17
CA GLY A 82 5.62 -7.03 -17.38
C GLY A 82 4.12 -6.80 -17.56
N SER A 83 3.41 -6.53 -16.47
CA SER A 83 1.98 -6.21 -16.44
C SER A 83 1.71 -4.72 -16.18
N LEU A 84 2.69 -3.83 -16.33
CA LEU A 84 2.46 -2.38 -16.28
C LEU A 84 1.94 -1.93 -17.66
N ARG A 85 0.62 -1.69 -17.75
CA ARG A 85 -0.04 -1.39 -19.02
C ARG A 85 0.08 0.09 -19.38
N ARG A 86 0.71 0.39 -20.51
CA ARG A 86 0.66 1.72 -21.13
C ARG A 86 -0.66 1.93 -21.85
N CYS A 87 -1.28 3.05 -21.64
CA CYS A 87 -2.58 3.43 -22.18
C CYS A 87 -2.35 4.58 -23.19
N PRO A 88 -2.39 4.33 -24.53
CA PRO A 88 -2.13 5.35 -25.53
C PRO A 88 -3.07 6.55 -25.41
N GLY A 89 -2.51 7.75 -25.52
CA GLY A 89 -3.25 9.02 -25.43
C GLY A 89 -3.79 9.33 -24.03
N ARG A 90 -3.28 8.67 -22.98
CA ARG A 90 -3.64 8.93 -21.58
C ARG A 90 -2.44 9.48 -20.81
N SER A 91 -2.73 10.11 -19.67
CA SER A 91 -1.71 10.62 -18.76
C SER A 91 -1.47 9.64 -17.60
N SER A 92 -0.22 9.50 -17.21
CA SER A 92 0.14 8.82 -15.96
C SER A 92 -0.27 9.65 -14.76
N SER A 93 -0.50 8.99 -13.63
CA SER A 93 -0.72 9.71 -12.39
C SER A 93 0.55 10.42 -11.93
N VAL A 94 0.38 11.68 -11.52
CA VAL A 94 1.45 12.50 -10.96
C VAL A 94 0.95 13.23 -9.72
N SER A 95 1.85 13.49 -8.76
CA SER A 95 1.54 14.35 -7.61
C SER A 95 2.57 15.47 -7.50
N ALA A 96 2.11 16.67 -7.18
CA ALA A 96 2.93 17.71 -6.59
C ALA A 96 2.79 17.59 -5.06
N VAL A 97 3.89 17.26 -4.39
CA VAL A 97 3.96 17.11 -2.93
C VAL A 97 4.79 18.26 -2.39
N ILE A 98 4.19 19.13 -1.60
CA ILE A 98 4.87 20.26 -0.96
C ILE A 98 5.04 19.91 0.52
N VAL A 99 6.31 19.96 0.99
CA VAL A 99 6.66 19.59 2.36
C VAL A 99 7.32 20.80 3.04
N ASP A 100 6.81 21.21 4.19
CA ASP A 100 7.40 22.31 4.96
C ASP A 100 8.49 21.85 5.94
N ALA A 101 9.13 22.81 6.61
CA ALA A 101 10.21 22.55 7.57
C ALA A 101 9.72 21.75 8.81
N ARG A 102 8.41 21.69 9.08
CA ARG A 102 7.81 20.92 10.17
C ARG A 102 7.40 19.51 9.74
N GLY A 103 7.50 19.21 8.42
CA GLY A 103 7.07 17.95 7.84
C GLY A 103 5.57 17.92 7.47
N GLU A 104 4.86 19.05 7.58
CA GLU A 104 3.48 19.18 7.10
C GLU A 104 3.45 19.08 5.57
N ARG A 105 2.38 18.50 5.03
CA ARG A 105 2.28 18.19 3.59
C ARG A 105 1.03 18.75 2.97
N MET A 106 1.21 19.28 1.77
CA MET A 106 0.13 19.57 0.83
C MET A 106 0.36 18.71 -0.42
N ILE A 107 -0.66 17.98 -0.85
CA ILE A 107 -0.56 17.07 -2.00
C ILE A 107 -1.64 17.45 -3.01
N VAL A 108 -1.22 17.69 -4.25
CA VAL A 108 -2.11 17.85 -5.40
C VAL A 108 -1.82 16.69 -6.34
N ASN A 109 -2.77 15.76 -6.43
CA ASN A 109 -2.66 14.57 -7.29
C ASN A 109 -3.51 14.73 -8.54
N HIS A 110 -2.97 14.30 -9.68
CA HIS A 110 -3.70 14.09 -10.92
C HIS A 110 -3.73 12.60 -11.26
N LEU A 111 -4.93 12.06 -11.40
CA LEU A 111 -5.20 10.74 -11.94
C LEU A 111 -6.12 10.93 -13.16
N ASP A 112 -5.66 10.50 -14.34
CA ASP A 112 -6.48 10.62 -15.57
C ASP A 112 -7.77 9.78 -15.43
N PRO A 113 -8.96 10.42 -15.37
CA PRO A 113 -10.22 9.70 -15.19
C PRO A 113 -10.60 8.84 -16.41
N ALA A 114 -9.92 9.03 -17.53
CA ALA A 114 -10.16 8.28 -18.75
C ALA A 114 -9.19 7.08 -18.94
N LEU A 115 -8.39 6.74 -17.93
CA LEU A 115 -7.65 5.47 -17.92
C LEU A 115 -8.66 4.30 -18.02
N PRO A 116 -8.44 3.32 -18.94
CA PRO A 116 -9.40 2.24 -19.15
C PRO A 116 -9.72 1.47 -17.87
N ALA A 117 -10.99 1.34 -17.53
CA ALA A 117 -11.45 0.58 -16.36
C ALA A 117 -11.37 -0.94 -16.57
N ASP A 118 -11.41 -1.42 -17.83
CA ASP A 118 -11.44 -2.83 -18.21
C ASP A 118 -10.28 -3.64 -17.59
N PRO A 119 -10.56 -4.65 -16.74
CA PRO A 119 -9.57 -5.50 -16.10
C PRO A 119 -9.23 -6.77 -16.89
N SER A 120 -9.79 -6.98 -18.09
CA SER A 120 -9.71 -8.24 -18.84
C SER A 120 -8.28 -8.68 -19.20
N TRP A 121 -7.34 -7.72 -19.18
CA TRP A 121 -5.93 -7.94 -19.48
C TRP A 121 -5.08 -8.31 -18.25
N LEU A 122 -5.65 -8.27 -17.04
CA LEU A 122 -4.91 -8.64 -15.85
C LEU A 122 -4.36 -10.07 -15.94
N PRO A 123 -3.11 -10.28 -15.51
CA PRO A 123 -2.57 -11.62 -15.44
C PRO A 123 -3.34 -12.43 -14.40
N ARG A 124 -3.57 -13.69 -14.70
CA ARG A 124 -4.09 -14.63 -13.70
C ARG A 124 -3.04 -14.90 -12.64
N ALA A 125 -3.43 -15.02 -11.38
CA ALA A 125 -2.52 -15.30 -10.28
C ALA A 125 -1.66 -16.56 -10.55
N GLU A 126 -2.28 -17.60 -11.10
CA GLU A 126 -1.60 -18.86 -11.44
C GLU A 126 -0.57 -18.68 -12.56
N SER A 127 -0.85 -17.81 -13.55
CA SER A 127 0.07 -17.60 -14.68
C SER A 127 1.37 -16.93 -14.30
N VAL A 128 1.39 -16.19 -13.21
CA VAL A 128 2.58 -15.53 -12.64
C VAL A 128 3.14 -16.28 -11.42
N GLY A 129 2.50 -17.38 -11.03
CA GLY A 129 2.87 -18.19 -9.86
C GLY A 129 2.67 -17.44 -8.54
N ALA A 130 1.64 -16.58 -8.45
CA ALA A 130 1.36 -15.83 -7.24
C ALA A 130 0.87 -16.73 -6.11
N ALA A 131 1.40 -16.51 -4.91
CA ALA A 131 0.98 -17.14 -3.66
C ALA A 131 0.07 -16.21 -2.83
N ALA A 132 -0.04 -14.95 -3.19
CA ALA A 132 -1.01 -13.99 -2.65
C ALA A 132 -1.28 -12.88 -3.68
N VAL A 133 -2.41 -12.20 -3.52
CA VAL A 133 -2.79 -11.01 -4.30
C VAL A 133 -2.98 -9.85 -3.34
N LEU A 134 -2.43 -8.68 -3.69
CA LEU A 134 -2.60 -7.42 -2.98
C LEU A 134 -3.18 -6.38 -3.92
N VAL A 135 -4.25 -5.71 -3.51
CA VAL A 135 -4.87 -4.65 -4.30
C VAL A 135 -5.06 -3.38 -3.46
N ASP A 136 -5.06 -2.22 -4.12
CA ASP A 136 -5.53 -0.96 -3.55
C ASP A 136 -6.90 -0.54 -4.12
N THR A 137 -7.45 0.56 -3.62
CA THR A 137 -8.79 1.06 -3.99
C THR A 137 -8.82 1.97 -5.20
N ARG A 138 -7.67 2.29 -5.83
CA ARG A 138 -7.56 3.32 -6.89
C ARG A 138 -7.98 2.83 -8.27
N TRP A 139 -8.17 1.53 -8.41
CA TRP A 139 -8.72 0.90 -9.61
C TRP A 139 -9.75 -0.18 -9.19
N PRO A 140 -10.98 0.23 -8.84
CA PRO A 140 -11.99 -0.68 -8.27
C PRO A 140 -12.28 -1.90 -9.13
N GLU A 141 -12.41 -1.75 -10.45
CA GLU A 141 -12.73 -2.86 -11.36
C GLU A 141 -11.59 -3.88 -11.42
N GLY A 142 -10.34 -3.41 -11.49
CA GLY A 142 -9.16 -4.27 -11.45
C GLY A 142 -8.99 -4.97 -10.11
N ALA A 143 -9.19 -4.23 -9.02
CA ALA A 143 -9.14 -4.74 -7.67
C ALA A 143 -10.19 -5.84 -7.45
N LEU A 144 -11.44 -5.58 -7.84
CA LEU A 144 -12.54 -6.55 -7.67
C LEU A 144 -12.28 -7.84 -8.45
N ALA A 145 -11.89 -7.72 -9.72
CA ALA A 145 -11.60 -8.89 -10.56
C ALA A 145 -10.46 -9.74 -9.96
N ALA A 146 -9.40 -9.09 -9.48
CA ALA A 146 -8.25 -9.78 -8.90
C ALA A 146 -8.56 -10.44 -7.55
N LEU A 147 -9.30 -9.76 -6.66
CA LEU A 147 -9.73 -10.31 -5.37
C LEU A 147 -10.62 -11.54 -5.56
N GLN A 148 -11.60 -11.47 -6.46
CA GLN A 148 -12.49 -12.59 -6.76
C GLN A 148 -11.70 -13.78 -7.34
N ALA A 149 -10.78 -13.54 -8.27
CA ALA A 149 -9.95 -14.58 -8.85
C ALA A 149 -9.06 -15.25 -7.80
N ALA A 150 -8.40 -14.46 -6.94
CA ALA A 150 -7.55 -14.98 -5.87
C ALA A 150 -8.35 -15.81 -4.85
N ARG A 151 -9.52 -15.33 -4.43
CA ARG A 151 -10.40 -16.04 -3.52
C ARG A 151 -10.87 -17.38 -4.10
N ASN A 152 -11.24 -17.41 -5.38
CA ASN A 152 -11.64 -18.63 -6.07
C ASN A 152 -10.49 -19.65 -6.18
N ALA A 153 -9.26 -19.17 -6.26
CA ALA A 153 -8.04 -19.98 -6.25
C ALA A 153 -7.58 -20.39 -4.83
N GLY A 154 -8.28 -19.97 -3.77
CA GLY A 154 -7.90 -20.26 -2.39
C GLY A 154 -6.65 -19.51 -1.92
N LEU A 155 -6.28 -18.42 -2.59
CA LEU A 155 -5.12 -17.59 -2.26
C LEU A 155 -5.51 -16.47 -1.29
N PRO A 156 -4.59 -16.00 -0.42
CA PRO A 156 -4.76 -14.75 0.29
C PRO A 156 -5.02 -13.60 -0.69
N ALA A 157 -6.17 -12.95 -0.52
CA ALA A 157 -6.64 -11.80 -1.30
C ALA A 157 -6.69 -10.59 -0.37
N VAL A 158 -5.64 -9.77 -0.39
CA VAL A 158 -5.44 -8.65 0.54
C VAL A 158 -5.90 -7.36 -0.10
N LEU A 159 -6.76 -6.62 0.60
CA LEU A 159 -7.17 -5.27 0.24
C LEU A 159 -6.49 -4.24 1.15
N ASP A 160 -5.70 -3.37 0.57
CA ASP A 160 -5.28 -2.10 1.16
C ASP A 160 -6.48 -1.15 1.11
N ALA A 161 -7.24 -1.12 2.21
CA ALA A 161 -8.46 -0.37 2.33
C ALA A 161 -8.17 1.06 2.82
N ASP A 162 -7.55 1.86 1.93
CA ASP A 162 -7.33 3.29 2.11
C ASP A 162 -8.34 4.13 1.30
N ARG A 163 -8.41 5.42 1.59
CA ARG A 163 -9.33 6.38 0.93
C ARG A 163 -9.07 6.53 -0.57
N PRO A 164 -10.12 6.64 -1.40
CA PRO A 164 -11.52 6.40 -1.08
C PRO A 164 -11.87 4.91 -1.12
N ILE A 165 -12.81 4.49 -0.26
CA ILE A 165 -13.39 3.15 -0.33
C ILE A 165 -14.75 3.26 -1.03
N PRO A 166 -15.04 2.46 -2.08
CA PRO A 166 -16.37 2.42 -2.69
C PRO A 166 -17.47 2.07 -1.67
N ALA A 167 -18.53 2.88 -1.65
CA ALA A 167 -19.58 2.82 -0.63
C ALA A 167 -20.40 1.51 -0.67
N ASP A 168 -20.41 0.80 -1.82
CA ASP A 168 -21.11 -0.49 -1.98
C ASP A 168 -20.45 -1.64 -1.22
N GLY A 169 -19.20 -1.46 -0.80
CA GLY A 169 -18.45 -2.46 -0.03
C GLY A 169 -18.11 -3.75 -0.79
N GLU A 170 -18.23 -3.78 -2.12
CA GLU A 170 -17.92 -4.97 -2.92
C GLU A 170 -16.48 -5.43 -2.77
N LEU A 171 -15.52 -4.49 -2.80
CA LEU A 171 -14.10 -4.80 -2.60
C LEU A 171 -13.85 -5.46 -1.25
N LEU A 172 -14.49 -4.94 -0.20
CA LEU A 172 -14.33 -5.47 1.16
C LEU A 172 -14.83 -6.91 1.24
N ARG A 173 -15.99 -7.22 0.63
CA ARG A 173 -16.56 -8.58 0.62
C ARG A 173 -15.79 -9.55 -0.27
N ALA A 174 -15.14 -9.06 -1.33
CA ALA A 174 -14.32 -9.88 -2.22
C ALA A 174 -12.98 -10.28 -1.60
N ALA A 175 -12.43 -9.47 -0.70
CA ALA A 175 -11.17 -9.76 -0.04
C ALA A 175 -11.28 -10.88 1.00
N THR A 176 -10.19 -11.61 1.23
CA THR A 176 -10.02 -12.52 2.37
C THR A 176 -9.39 -11.82 3.56
N HIS A 177 -8.63 -10.75 3.31
CA HIS A 177 -7.96 -9.93 4.31
C HIS A 177 -8.17 -8.45 3.95
N VAL A 178 -8.87 -7.73 4.81
CA VAL A 178 -9.10 -6.29 4.68
C VAL A 178 -8.28 -5.56 5.73
N ALA A 179 -7.38 -4.71 5.30
CA ALA A 179 -6.58 -3.88 6.19
C ALA A 179 -6.86 -2.40 5.93
N PHE A 180 -7.54 -1.77 6.87
CA PHE A 180 -7.91 -0.36 6.82
C PHE A 180 -6.78 0.55 7.34
N SER A 181 -6.69 1.76 6.78
CA SER A 181 -6.17 2.90 7.53
C SER A 181 -7.24 3.39 8.53
N ALA A 182 -6.82 4.00 9.65
CA ALA A 182 -7.76 4.49 10.67
C ALA A 182 -8.75 5.51 10.09
N ASP A 183 -8.26 6.39 9.24
CA ASP A 183 -9.06 7.41 8.59
C ASP A 183 -10.08 6.82 7.60
N ALA A 184 -9.65 5.82 6.81
CA ALA A 184 -10.54 5.17 5.85
C ALA A 184 -11.63 4.36 6.55
N LEU A 185 -11.29 3.71 7.67
CA LEU A 185 -12.25 3.02 8.52
C LEU A 185 -13.29 3.98 9.11
N ALA A 186 -12.84 5.14 9.61
CA ALA A 186 -13.72 6.16 10.17
C ALA A 186 -14.68 6.71 9.11
N ASP A 187 -14.18 7.01 7.90
CA ASP A 187 -15.02 7.49 6.79
C ASP A 187 -16.04 6.42 6.34
N TYR A 188 -15.61 5.17 6.21
CA TYR A 188 -16.47 4.08 5.76
C TYR A 188 -17.57 3.74 6.78
N THR A 189 -17.23 3.74 8.05
CA THR A 189 -18.16 3.33 9.11
C THR A 189 -18.91 4.48 9.75
N GLY A 190 -18.43 5.73 9.63
CA GLY A 190 -18.92 6.89 10.38
C GLY A 190 -18.58 6.82 11.88
N VAL A 191 -17.61 5.99 12.28
CA VAL A 191 -17.20 5.78 13.68
C VAL A 191 -15.74 6.11 13.84
N SER A 192 -15.42 7.12 14.67
CA SER A 192 -14.04 7.58 14.87
C SER A 192 -13.20 6.68 15.79
N ASP A 193 -13.83 5.93 16.69
CA ASP A 193 -13.13 4.94 17.53
C ASP A 193 -12.76 3.72 16.69
N PRO A 194 -11.45 3.38 16.55
CA PRO A 194 -11.03 2.31 15.67
C PRO A 194 -11.55 0.92 16.05
N ALA A 195 -11.70 0.62 17.33
CA ALA A 195 -12.18 -0.68 17.78
C ALA A 195 -13.67 -0.87 17.41
N ARG A 196 -14.50 0.13 17.72
CA ARG A 196 -15.92 0.12 17.36
C ARG A 196 -16.15 0.21 15.86
N GLY A 197 -15.33 1.01 15.14
CA GLY A 197 -15.35 1.08 13.69
C GLY A 197 -15.05 -0.29 13.08
N LEU A 198 -14.03 -0.99 13.58
CA LEU A 198 -13.64 -2.31 13.11
C LEU A 198 -14.73 -3.36 13.37
N GLU A 199 -15.37 -3.37 14.54
CA GLU A 199 -16.52 -4.23 14.85
C GLU A 199 -17.66 -4.02 13.84
N ARG A 200 -17.97 -2.75 13.55
CA ARG A 200 -19.00 -2.40 12.56
C ARG A 200 -18.64 -2.85 11.15
N ALA A 201 -17.42 -2.61 10.71
CA ALA A 201 -16.96 -3.02 9.38
C ALA A 201 -16.94 -4.55 9.25
N ALA A 202 -16.41 -5.26 10.24
CA ALA A 202 -16.24 -6.70 10.23
C ALA A 202 -17.57 -7.48 10.28
N SER A 203 -18.65 -6.88 10.78
CA SER A 203 -19.96 -7.55 10.87
C SER A 203 -20.52 -8.00 9.51
N GLY A 204 -20.06 -7.41 8.40
CA GLY A 204 -20.44 -7.78 7.02
C GLY A 204 -19.38 -8.58 6.26
N LEU A 205 -18.27 -8.96 6.92
CA LEU A 205 -17.13 -9.61 6.28
C LEU A 205 -16.93 -11.03 6.83
N THR A 206 -16.44 -11.93 5.98
CA THR A 206 -16.19 -13.34 6.35
C THR A 206 -14.71 -13.64 6.57
N GLY A 207 -13.82 -12.71 6.25
CA GLY A 207 -12.37 -12.86 6.35
C GLY A 207 -11.76 -12.12 7.53
N TRP A 208 -10.45 -12.06 7.55
CA TRP A 208 -9.69 -11.24 8.48
C TRP A 208 -9.91 -9.75 8.19
N CYS A 209 -10.14 -8.98 9.23
CA CYS A 209 -10.34 -7.54 9.13
C CYS A 209 -9.48 -6.82 10.17
N GLY A 210 -8.67 -5.85 9.75
CA GLY A 210 -7.80 -5.10 10.64
C GLY A 210 -7.73 -3.63 10.30
N VAL A 211 -7.25 -2.83 11.26
CA VAL A 211 -6.99 -1.39 11.11
C VAL A 211 -5.62 -1.03 11.69
N THR A 212 -4.82 -0.32 10.91
CA THR A 212 -3.56 0.24 11.38
C THR A 212 -3.82 1.55 12.12
N VAL A 213 -3.32 1.66 13.36
CA VAL A 213 -3.51 2.81 14.25
C VAL A 213 -2.19 3.52 14.57
N GLY A 214 -1.32 3.61 13.60
CA GLY A 214 -0.04 4.28 13.70
C GLY A 214 0.89 3.66 14.74
N ARG A 215 1.38 4.47 15.68
CA ARG A 215 2.28 4.00 16.76
C ARG A 215 1.66 2.95 17.67
N ASP A 216 0.34 2.96 17.79
CA ASP A 216 -0.39 2.02 18.67
C ASP A 216 -0.52 0.63 18.04
N GLY A 217 -0.10 0.47 16.78
CA GLY A 217 0.00 -0.83 16.10
C GLY A 217 -1.22 -1.18 15.26
N VAL A 218 -1.83 -2.33 15.52
CA VAL A 218 -2.94 -2.86 14.71
C VAL A 218 -4.02 -3.44 15.61
N LEU A 219 -5.26 -3.07 15.36
CA LEU A 219 -6.43 -3.79 15.86
C LEU A 219 -6.93 -4.72 14.76
N ALA A 220 -7.25 -5.97 15.09
CA ALA A 220 -7.76 -6.90 14.10
C ALA A 220 -8.87 -7.78 14.68
N GLN A 221 -9.81 -8.16 13.83
CA GLN A 221 -10.88 -9.07 14.15
C GLN A 221 -10.83 -10.29 13.22
N ALA A 222 -10.81 -11.46 13.83
CA ALA A 222 -10.89 -12.74 13.14
C ALA A 222 -11.74 -13.69 13.99
N GLY A 223 -12.72 -14.38 13.36
CA GLY A 223 -13.60 -15.30 14.08
C GLY A 223 -14.43 -14.64 15.19
N GLY A 224 -14.68 -13.34 15.13
CA GLY A 224 -15.47 -12.59 16.13
C GLY A 224 -14.65 -12.06 17.32
N GLU A 225 -13.37 -12.36 17.42
CA GLU A 225 -12.49 -11.85 18.48
C GLU A 225 -11.70 -10.62 18.03
N LEU A 226 -11.79 -9.54 18.82
CA LEU A 226 -10.95 -8.36 18.65
C LEU A 226 -9.59 -8.59 19.34
N ARG A 227 -8.51 -8.40 18.59
CA ARG A 227 -7.13 -8.50 19.09
C ARG A 227 -6.36 -7.24 18.82
N HIS A 228 -5.54 -6.83 19.79
CA HIS A 228 -4.59 -5.73 19.65
C HIS A 228 -3.18 -6.29 19.48
N TYR A 229 -2.50 -5.84 18.42
CA TYR A 229 -1.09 -6.09 18.16
C TYR A 229 -0.32 -4.79 18.35
N PRO A 230 0.44 -4.63 19.44
CA PRO A 230 1.12 -3.38 19.72
C PRO A 230 2.17 -3.07 18.65
N GLY A 231 2.35 -1.78 18.39
CA GLY A 231 3.39 -1.28 17.50
C GLY A 231 4.78 -1.40 18.12
N PHE A 232 5.81 -1.12 17.32
CA PHE A 232 7.18 -1.01 17.80
C PHE A 232 7.51 0.46 18.11
N GLU A 233 8.06 0.72 19.29
CA GLU A 233 8.54 2.05 19.66
C GLU A 233 9.86 2.35 18.93
N VAL A 234 9.84 3.30 18.01
CA VAL A 234 10.99 3.72 17.21
C VAL A 234 10.98 5.24 16.97
N PRO A 235 12.15 5.85 16.73
CA PRO A 235 12.20 7.23 16.27
C PRO A 235 11.53 7.39 14.91
N VAL A 236 10.64 8.38 14.76
CA VAL A 236 9.94 8.64 13.50
C VAL A 236 10.61 9.79 12.76
N VAL A 237 11.04 9.54 11.53
CA VAL A 237 11.69 10.48 10.62
C VAL A 237 10.79 10.83 9.44
N ASP A 238 10.12 9.82 8.84
CA ASP A 238 9.25 10.01 7.69
C ASP A 238 8.21 8.89 7.60
N THR A 239 6.93 9.26 7.63
CA THR A 239 5.80 8.32 7.58
C THR A 239 5.28 8.05 6.18
N LEU A 240 5.81 8.72 5.12
CA LEU A 240 5.35 8.56 3.74
C LEU A 240 5.51 7.12 3.26
N GLY A 241 4.41 6.48 2.85
CA GLY A 241 4.40 5.09 2.36
C GLY A 241 4.56 4.01 3.43
N ALA A 242 4.50 4.36 4.73
CA ALA A 242 4.60 3.37 5.80
C ALA A 242 3.44 2.36 5.80
N GLY A 243 2.22 2.82 5.50
CA GLY A 243 1.05 1.96 5.31
C GLY A 243 1.23 0.99 4.15
N ASP A 244 1.67 1.51 3.00
CA ASP A 244 1.89 0.67 1.81
C ASP A 244 2.98 -0.39 2.05
N VAL A 245 4.06 -0.01 2.75
CA VAL A 245 5.11 -0.96 3.17
C VAL A 245 4.55 -2.01 4.12
N TRP A 246 3.68 -1.61 5.04
CA TRP A 246 2.97 -2.54 5.93
C TRP A 246 2.13 -3.54 5.12
N HIS A 247 1.30 -3.06 4.17
CA HIS A 247 0.45 -3.91 3.33
C HIS A 247 1.27 -4.87 2.46
N GLY A 248 2.36 -4.39 1.86
CA GLY A 248 3.27 -5.22 1.09
C GLY A 248 3.93 -6.32 1.92
N ALA A 249 4.42 -5.98 3.11
CA ALA A 249 5.02 -6.94 4.04
C ALA A 249 3.99 -7.95 4.58
N PHE A 250 2.76 -7.50 4.85
CA PHE A 250 1.65 -8.36 5.29
C PHE A 250 1.29 -9.40 4.22
N ALA A 251 1.08 -8.96 2.98
CA ALA A 251 0.77 -9.84 1.86
C ALA A 251 1.92 -10.84 1.58
N LEU A 252 3.18 -10.40 1.69
CA LEU A 252 4.33 -11.29 1.55
C LEU A 252 4.38 -12.34 2.65
N ALA A 253 4.12 -11.95 3.90
CA ALA A 253 4.12 -12.87 5.03
C ALA A 253 3.02 -13.95 4.88
N LEU A 254 1.82 -13.57 4.40
CA LEU A 254 0.77 -14.53 4.06
C LEU A 254 1.18 -15.44 2.90
N ALA A 255 1.83 -14.90 1.86
CA ALA A 255 2.37 -15.70 0.75
C ALA A 255 3.47 -16.68 1.19
N GLU A 256 4.17 -16.41 2.30
CA GLU A 256 5.11 -17.30 2.96
C GLU A 256 4.43 -18.36 3.83
N GLY A 257 3.10 -18.35 3.93
CA GLY A 257 2.34 -19.31 4.76
C GLY A 257 2.33 -18.96 6.25
N ARG A 258 2.66 -17.73 6.64
CA ARG A 258 2.56 -17.29 8.04
C ARG A 258 1.08 -17.07 8.40
N GLY A 259 0.71 -17.42 9.62
CA GLY A 259 -0.61 -17.04 10.15
C GLY A 259 -0.74 -15.54 10.36
N GLU A 260 -1.99 -15.03 10.44
CA GLU A 260 -2.31 -13.59 10.47
C GLU A 260 -1.54 -12.84 11.58
N ALA A 261 -1.45 -13.40 12.78
CA ALA A 261 -0.72 -12.78 13.90
C ALA A 261 0.77 -12.56 13.60
N GLN A 262 1.40 -13.55 12.97
CA GLN A 262 2.80 -13.45 12.56
C GLN A 262 2.96 -12.46 11.39
N ALA A 263 2.00 -12.46 10.46
CA ALA A 263 1.99 -11.55 9.31
C ALA A 263 1.83 -10.09 9.77
N VAL A 264 0.93 -9.81 10.72
CA VAL A 264 0.77 -8.48 11.33
C VAL A 264 2.07 -8.03 12.00
N ARG A 265 2.69 -8.89 12.82
CA ARG A 265 3.95 -8.56 13.50
C ARG A 265 5.07 -8.26 12.50
N TYR A 266 5.19 -9.08 11.46
CA TYR A 266 6.17 -8.91 10.38
C TYR A 266 5.97 -7.59 9.64
N ALA A 267 4.74 -7.27 9.27
CA ALA A 267 4.36 -6.03 8.60
C ALA A 267 4.62 -4.80 9.49
N SER A 268 4.25 -4.87 10.76
CA SER A 268 4.46 -3.78 11.73
C SER A 268 5.95 -3.49 11.94
N ALA A 269 6.80 -4.52 11.97
CA ALA A 269 8.25 -4.35 12.04
C ALA A 269 8.82 -3.72 10.75
N ALA A 270 8.31 -4.10 9.57
CA ALA A 270 8.72 -3.48 8.30
C ALA A 270 8.35 -1.98 8.24
N ALA A 271 7.14 -1.64 8.67
CA ALA A 271 6.70 -0.25 8.76
C ALA A 271 7.49 0.55 9.81
N ALA A 272 7.79 -0.05 10.97
CA ALA A 272 8.64 0.57 12.01
C ALA A 272 10.05 0.88 11.51
N LEU A 273 10.67 0.00 10.73
CA LEU A 273 11.96 0.26 10.09
C LEU A 273 11.86 1.35 9.03
N LYS A 274 10.78 1.37 8.24
CA LYS A 274 10.56 2.37 7.21
C LYS A 274 10.43 3.77 7.80
N VAL A 275 9.65 3.97 8.87
CA VAL A 275 9.43 5.31 9.42
C VAL A 275 10.68 5.97 10.00
N GLN A 276 11.73 5.22 10.26
CA GLN A 276 13.03 5.72 10.72
C GLN A 276 13.88 6.30 9.55
N ARG A 277 13.40 6.25 8.30
CA ARG A 277 14.17 6.61 7.09
C ARG A 277 13.38 7.56 6.21
N LYS A 278 14.07 8.52 5.61
CA LYS A 278 13.51 9.40 4.56
C LYS A 278 13.38 8.65 3.23
N GLY A 279 12.60 9.21 2.30
CA GLY A 279 12.60 8.80 0.90
C GLY A 279 11.45 7.88 0.51
N GLY A 280 10.30 7.97 1.17
CA GLY A 280 9.10 7.22 0.77
C GLY A 280 9.38 5.71 0.67
N ARG A 281 9.02 5.08 -0.45
CA ARG A 281 9.19 3.62 -0.66
C ARG A 281 10.65 3.14 -0.69
N SER A 282 11.61 3.99 -1.04
CA SER A 282 13.03 3.62 -0.99
C SER A 282 13.54 3.40 0.43
N GLY A 283 12.83 3.90 1.44
CA GLY A 283 13.07 3.64 2.86
C GLY A 283 12.59 2.28 3.37
N ALA A 284 11.85 1.49 2.57
CA ALA A 284 11.43 0.15 2.97
C ALA A 284 12.66 -0.72 3.32
N PRO A 285 12.60 -1.57 4.37
CA PRO A 285 13.74 -2.36 4.80
C PRO A 285 14.09 -3.47 3.82
N MET A 286 15.34 -3.94 3.89
CA MET A 286 15.74 -5.21 3.31
C MET A 286 15.39 -6.38 4.25
N ARG A 287 15.26 -7.59 3.71
CA ARG A 287 14.94 -8.81 4.50
C ARG A 287 15.84 -8.97 5.72
N ALA A 288 17.15 -8.89 5.53
CA ALA A 288 18.11 -9.09 6.61
C ALA A 288 17.97 -8.07 7.75
N GLU A 289 17.61 -6.82 7.41
CA GLU A 289 17.38 -5.77 8.40
C GLU A 289 16.12 -6.07 9.22
N LEU A 290 15.06 -6.52 8.55
CA LEU A 290 13.80 -6.89 9.19
C LEU A 290 13.97 -8.11 10.10
N ASP A 291 14.67 -9.14 9.64
CA ASP A 291 14.92 -10.36 10.44
C ASP A 291 15.75 -10.02 11.68
N SER A 292 16.78 -9.18 11.55
CA SER A 292 17.58 -8.70 12.68
C SER A 292 16.75 -7.88 13.67
N PHE A 293 15.88 -7.00 13.17
CA PHE A 293 14.99 -6.20 14.00
C PHE A 293 14.01 -7.07 14.79
N LEU A 294 13.39 -8.04 14.13
CA LEU A 294 12.46 -8.97 14.77
C LEU A 294 13.15 -9.83 15.83
N ALA A 295 14.39 -10.29 15.56
CA ALA A 295 15.19 -11.06 16.53
C ALA A 295 15.51 -10.23 17.79
N ALA A 296 15.85 -8.95 17.61
CA ALA A 296 16.14 -8.04 18.73
C ALA A 296 14.90 -7.69 19.57
N HIS A 297 13.69 -7.84 19.01
CA HIS A 297 12.41 -7.55 19.67
C HIS A 297 11.59 -8.83 19.95
N CYS A 298 12.22 -10.01 19.97
CA CYS A 298 11.56 -11.23 20.47
C CYS A 298 11.25 -11.04 21.96
N VAL A 299 9.95 -10.86 22.27
CA VAL A 299 9.48 -11.02 23.65
C VAL A 299 9.56 -12.52 23.95
N ALA A 300 10.28 -12.87 24.98
CA ALA A 300 10.38 -14.23 25.51
C ALA A 300 9.02 -14.74 26.00
#